data_6e33d0c732bc98f02b66ca857fb377eb
#
_entry.id   6e33d0c732bc98f02b66ca857fb377eb
#
_cell.length_a   1.000
_cell.length_b   1.000
_cell.length_c   1.000
_cell.angle_alpha   90.00
_cell.angle_beta   90.00
_cell.angle_gamma   90.00
#
_symmetry.space_group_name_H-M   'P 1'
#
loop_
_entity.id
_entity.type
_entity.pdbx_description
1 polymer ?
#
loop_
_entity_poly.entity_id
_entity_poly.type
_entity_poly.pdbx_seq_one_letter_code
_entity_poly.pdbx_strand_id
1 'polypeptide(L)'
;VLSPQLLQTIHAPLVKTPGERARLRKFLERVNEAHYGLGWRQYDYAGYKVIGHRGGVNGYRSLILFDPRLKSGVVALWNSNTSQPGGLEFEVMDMLYGLPFRDWMELDSKPARTPEPADQEEREHAA
;
A
#
# COMPACT_ATOMS: atom_id res chain seq x y z
N VAL A 1 -16.03 -20.37 -7.71
CA VAL A 1 -15.22 -19.39 -7.04
C VAL A 1 -16.10 -18.49 -6.18
N LEU A 2 -15.65 -17.29 -5.75
CA LEU A 2 -16.43 -16.45 -4.84
C LEU A 2 -17.57 -15.72 -5.55
N SER A 3 -18.76 -15.69 -4.91
CA SER A 3 -19.89 -14.94 -5.45
C SER A 3 -19.68 -13.43 -5.36
N PRO A 4 -20.33 -12.61 -6.23
CA PRO A 4 -20.26 -11.16 -6.12
C PRO A 4 -20.72 -10.64 -4.75
N GLN A 5 -21.75 -11.27 -4.14
CA GLN A 5 -22.25 -10.90 -2.81
C GLN A 5 -21.20 -11.17 -1.72
N LEU A 6 -20.50 -12.29 -1.80
CA LEU A 6 -19.44 -12.62 -0.85
C LEU A 6 -18.25 -11.67 -0.99
N LEU A 7 -17.86 -11.31 -2.21
CA LEU A 7 -16.82 -10.32 -2.46
C LEU A 7 -17.18 -8.95 -1.88
N GLN A 8 -18.42 -8.49 -2.04
CA GLN A 8 -18.88 -7.25 -1.42
C GLN A 8 -18.77 -7.30 0.10
N THR A 9 -19.13 -8.42 0.71
CA THR A 9 -19.04 -8.62 2.16
C THR A 9 -17.58 -8.56 2.63
N ILE A 10 -16.68 -9.25 1.94
CA ILE A 10 -15.24 -9.28 2.27
C ILE A 10 -14.61 -7.90 2.11
N HIS A 11 -15.00 -7.13 1.10
CA HIS A 11 -14.44 -5.82 0.80
C HIS A 11 -15.13 -4.66 1.52
N ALA A 12 -16.17 -4.93 2.32
CA ALA A 12 -16.94 -3.87 2.97
C ALA A 12 -16.10 -3.09 4.00
N PRO A 13 -16.19 -1.75 4.01
CA PRO A 13 -15.52 -0.92 5.01
C PRO A 13 -16.30 -0.96 6.33
N LEU A 14 -15.83 -1.76 7.29
CA LEU A 14 -16.55 -1.98 8.55
C LEU A 14 -16.16 -0.99 9.64
N VAL A 15 -14.88 -0.63 9.75
CA VAL A 15 -14.36 0.22 10.82
C VAL A 15 -13.48 1.32 10.22
N LYS A 16 -13.71 2.57 10.64
CA LYS A 16 -12.79 3.67 10.33
C LYS A 16 -11.45 3.46 11.01
N THR A 17 -10.37 3.74 10.30
CA THR A 17 -9.00 3.62 10.81
C THR A 17 -8.25 4.95 10.70
N PRO A 18 -8.53 5.92 11.61
CA PRO A 18 -7.85 7.22 11.56
C PRO A 18 -6.33 7.11 11.78
N GLY A 19 -5.86 6.10 12.52
CA GLY A 19 -4.44 5.82 12.68
C GLY A 19 -3.76 5.43 11.36
N GLU A 20 -4.41 4.62 10.52
CA GLU A 20 -3.92 4.30 9.19
C GLU A 20 -3.91 5.52 8.28
N ARG A 21 -4.96 6.33 8.31
CA ARG A 21 -5.00 7.58 7.56
C ARG A 21 -3.85 8.51 7.96
N ALA A 22 -3.53 8.59 9.25
CA ALA A 22 -2.40 9.37 9.75
C ALA A 22 -1.05 8.82 9.25
N ARG A 23 -0.90 7.50 9.14
CA ARG A 23 0.29 6.86 8.55
C ARG A 23 0.46 7.18 7.08
N LEU A 24 -0.65 7.38 6.36
CA LEU A 24 -0.68 7.74 4.94
C LEU A 24 -0.65 9.25 4.69
N ARG A 25 -0.26 10.05 5.68
CA ARG A 25 -0.31 11.52 5.63
C ARG A 25 0.38 12.14 4.41
N LYS A 26 1.43 11.54 3.88
CA LYS A 26 2.10 12.06 2.68
C LYS A 26 1.33 11.76 1.39
N PHE A 27 0.29 10.92 1.46
CA PHE A 27 -0.57 10.55 0.33
C PHE A 27 -1.96 11.20 0.41
N LEU A 28 -2.18 12.15 1.34
CA LEU A 28 -3.50 12.76 1.57
C LEU A 28 -4.03 13.57 0.39
N GLU A 29 -3.19 13.92 -0.57
CA GLU A 29 -3.64 14.46 -1.86
C GLU A 29 -4.56 13.47 -2.58
N ARG A 30 -4.39 12.17 -2.37
CA ARG A 30 -5.14 11.07 -2.99
C ARG A 30 -6.07 10.37 -2.02
N VAL A 31 -5.59 10.06 -0.80
CA VAL A 31 -6.31 9.25 0.18
C VAL A 31 -7.15 10.15 1.09
N ASN A 32 -8.47 10.05 0.97
CA ASN A 32 -9.41 10.82 1.81
C ASN A 32 -9.79 10.09 3.09
N GLU A 33 -10.14 8.80 2.99
CA GLU A 33 -10.55 7.99 4.12
C GLU A 33 -9.90 6.61 4.07
N ALA A 34 -9.72 6.01 5.24
CA ALA A 34 -9.24 4.65 5.40
C ALA A 34 -10.14 3.88 6.35
N HIS A 35 -10.43 2.62 5.99
CA HIS A 35 -11.23 1.68 6.76
C HIS A 35 -10.57 0.32 6.81
N TYR A 36 -11.07 -0.55 7.66
CA TYR A 36 -10.68 -1.95 7.74
C TYR A 36 -11.91 -2.85 7.82
N GLY A 37 -11.88 -3.95 7.15
CA GLY A 37 -12.95 -4.93 7.15
C GLY A 37 -12.44 -6.34 7.48
N LEU A 38 -12.90 -7.33 6.75
CA LEU A 38 -12.55 -8.74 6.96
C LEU A 38 -11.18 -9.08 6.33
N GLY A 39 -10.11 -8.61 6.96
CA GLY A 39 -8.74 -8.85 6.49
C GLY A 39 -8.28 -7.90 5.38
N TRP A 40 -9.08 -6.93 4.99
CA TRP A 40 -8.77 -5.98 3.95
C TRP A 40 -8.89 -4.55 4.43
N ARG A 41 -7.97 -3.68 3.98
CA ARG A 41 -8.08 -2.23 4.11
C ARG A 41 -8.82 -1.65 2.92
N GLN A 42 -9.66 -0.66 3.17
CA GLN A 42 -10.37 0.07 2.14
C GLN A 42 -9.97 1.53 2.20
N TYR A 43 -9.68 2.11 1.06
CA TYR A 43 -9.34 3.52 0.93
C TYR A 43 -10.25 4.21 -0.08
N ASP A 44 -10.61 5.45 0.23
CA ASP A 44 -11.07 6.38 -0.79
C ASP A 44 -9.82 7.01 -1.43
N TYR A 45 -9.51 6.62 -2.66
CA TYR A 45 -8.37 7.08 -3.41
C TYR A 45 -8.82 7.99 -4.55
N ALA A 46 -8.70 9.31 -4.37
CA ALA A 46 -9.15 10.31 -5.34
C ALA A 46 -10.61 10.10 -5.79
N GLY A 47 -11.49 9.66 -4.88
CA GLY A 47 -12.89 9.34 -5.16
C GLY A 47 -13.16 7.91 -5.61
N TYR A 48 -12.13 7.10 -5.83
CA TYR A 48 -12.25 5.69 -6.19
C TYR A 48 -12.09 4.79 -4.96
N LYS A 49 -12.88 3.71 -4.89
CA LYS A 49 -12.74 2.71 -3.84
C LYS A 49 -11.66 1.71 -4.20
N VAL A 50 -10.60 1.68 -3.41
CA VAL A 50 -9.51 0.73 -3.58
C VAL A 50 -9.39 -0.16 -2.35
N ILE A 51 -8.95 -1.38 -2.57
CA ILE A 51 -8.82 -2.43 -1.57
C ILE A 51 -7.36 -2.85 -1.52
N GLY A 52 -6.84 -3.02 -0.31
CA GLY A 52 -5.46 -3.43 -0.21
C GLY A 52 -5.06 -3.97 1.15
N HIS A 53 -3.82 -4.35 1.24
CA HIS A 53 -3.17 -4.73 2.48
C HIS A 53 -1.65 -4.67 2.30
N ARG A 54 -0.95 -4.48 3.40
CA ARG A 54 0.51 -4.58 3.45
C ARG A 54 0.89 -5.67 4.43
N GLY A 55 2.04 -6.27 4.23
CA GLY A 55 2.58 -7.28 5.11
C GLY A 55 4.06 -7.12 5.34
N GLY A 56 4.53 -7.61 6.49
CA GLY A 56 5.94 -7.67 6.83
C GLY A 56 6.22 -8.83 7.76
N VAL A 57 7.14 -9.70 7.37
CA VAL A 57 7.56 -10.88 8.16
C VAL A 57 9.07 -11.03 7.97
N ASN A 58 9.81 -11.01 9.04
CA ASN A 58 11.24 -11.35 9.13
C ASN A 58 12.06 -11.21 7.83
N GLY A 59 12.32 -9.95 7.40
CA GLY A 59 13.12 -9.70 6.21
C GLY A 59 12.36 -9.74 4.90
N TYR A 60 11.04 -9.92 4.92
CA TYR A 60 10.18 -9.94 3.73
C TYR A 60 9.04 -8.94 3.90
N ARG A 61 8.73 -8.24 2.84
CA ARG A 61 7.59 -7.31 2.81
C ARG A 61 6.75 -7.50 1.56
N SER A 62 5.49 -7.09 1.67
CA SER A 62 4.53 -7.19 0.60
C SER A 62 3.55 -6.03 0.61
N LEU A 63 2.97 -5.77 -0.53
CA LEU A 63 1.81 -4.91 -0.66
C LEU A 63 0.90 -5.42 -1.78
N ILE A 64 -0.38 -5.17 -1.63
CA ILE A 64 -1.38 -5.34 -2.67
C ILE A 64 -2.35 -4.16 -2.61
N LEU A 65 -2.67 -3.61 -3.76
CA LEU A 65 -3.70 -2.57 -3.89
C LEU A 65 -4.40 -2.73 -5.24
N PHE A 66 -5.73 -2.76 -5.22
CA PHE A 66 -6.50 -2.99 -6.44
C PHE A 66 -7.85 -2.28 -6.38
N ASP A 67 -8.40 -2.03 -7.57
CA ASP A 67 -9.76 -1.57 -7.76
C ASP A 67 -10.62 -2.74 -8.25
N PRO A 68 -11.56 -3.26 -7.44
CA PRO A 68 -12.41 -4.40 -7.82
C PRO A 68 -13.27 -4.10 -9.04
N ARG A 69 -13.68 -2.84 -9.21
CA ARG A 69 -14.51 -2.41 -10.34
C ARG A 69 -13.74 -2.49 -11.66
N LEU A 70 -12.48 -2.05 -11.66
CA LEU A 70 -11.60 -2.11 -12.83
C LEU A 70 -10.94 -3.48 -12.98
N LYS A 71 -11.02 -4.34 -11.97
CA LYS A 71 -10.32 -5.65 -11.92
C LYS A 71 -8.83 -5.51 -12.21
N SER A 72 -8.24 -4.44 -11.70
CA SER A 72 -6.85 -4.07 -11.94
C SER A 72 -6.20 -3.56 -10.66
N GLY A 73 -4.91 -3.78 -10.52
CA GLY A 73 -4.17 -3.35 -9.36
C GLY A 73 -2.70 -3.73 -9.43
N VAL A 74 -2.06 -3.75 -8.28
CA VAL A 74 -0.63 -4.02 -8.14
C VAL A 74 -0.38 -4.93 -6.95
N VAL A 75 0.55 -5.86 -7.12
CA VAL A 75 1.15 -6.66 -6.06
C VAL A 75 2.65 -6.47 -6.13
N ALA A 76 3.29 -6.21 -5.00
CA ALA A 76 4.75 -6.16 -4.91
C ALA A 76 5.22 -6.97 -3.71
N LEU A 77 6.25 -7.76 -3.92
CA LEU A 77 6.90 -8.59 -2.93
C LEU A 77 8.40 -8.32 -2.97
N TRP A 78 9.03 -8.13 -1.80
CA TRP A 78 10.48 -7.91 -1.79
C TRP A 78 11.13 -8.57 -0.58
N ASN A 79 12.37 -8.98 -0.78
CA ASN A 79 13.18 -9.68 0.20
C ASN A 79 14.07 -8.69 0.96
N SER A 80 13.44 -7.83 1.76
CA SER A 80 14.10 -6.84 2.60
C SER A 80 13.11 -6.23 3.57
N ASN A 81 13.55 -5.73 4.71
CA ASN A 81 12.73 -4.96 5.65
C ASN A 81 12.56 -3.49 5.26
N THR A 82 13.20 -3.03 4.20
CA THR A 82 13.08 -1.63 3.77
C THR A 82 11.64 -1.27 3.43
N SER A 83 11.22 -0.07 3.79
CA SER A 83 9.94 0.52 3.38
C SER A 83 10.04 1.34 2.09
N GLN A 84 11.21 1.35 1.43
CA GLN A 84 11.48 2.19 0.27
C GLN A 84 10.53 1.94 -0.91
N PRO A 85 10.06 0.70 -1.21
CA PRO A 85 9.03 0.48 -2.22
C PRO A 85 7.64 1.03 -1.86
N GLY A 86 7.43 1.48 -0.63
CA GLY A 86 6.17 2.11 -0.23
C GLY A 86 5.89 3.37 -1.06
N GLY A 87 4.70 3.41 -1.67
CA GLY A 87 4.31 4.44 -2.63
C GLY A 87 4.21 3.92 -4.07
N LEU A 88 4.85 2.79 -4.39
CA LEU A 88 4.72 2.16 -5.71
C LEU A 88 3.26 1.90 -6.06
N GLU A 89 2.47 1.41 -5.11
CA GLU A 89 1.04 1.15 -5.27
C GLU A 89 0.27 2.39 -5.71
N PHE A 90 0.63 3.54 -5.19
CA PHE A 90 -0.04 4.80 -5.53
C PHE A 90 0.41 5.33 -6.89
N GLU A 91 1.66 5.14 -7.27
CA GLU A 91 2.13 5.47 -8.61
C GLU A 91 1.41 4.63 -9.67
N VAL A 92 1.23 3.33 -9.41
CA VAL A 92 0.47 2.44 -10.31
C VAL A 92 -1.00 2.85 -10.37
N MET A 93 -1.63 3.13 -9.23
CA MET A 93 -3.04 3.55 -9.21
C MET A 93 -3.24 4.89 -9.94
N ASP A 94 -2.32 5.83 -9.79
CA ASP A 94 -2.36 7.08 -10.54
C ASP A 94 -2.33 6.84 -12.06
N MET A 95 -1.50 5.90 -12.51
CA MET A 95 -1.47 5.52 -13.92
C MET A 95 -2.77 4.88 -14.39
N LEU A 96 -3.36 4.00 -13.58
CA LEU A 96 -4.64 3.35 -13.89
C LEU A 96 -5.79 4.35 -13.99
N TYR A 97 -5.77 5.39 -13.19
CA TYR A 97 -6.82 6.42 -13.16
C TYR A 97 -6.51 7.64 -14.05
N GLY A 98 -5.37 7.66 -14.72
CA GLY A 98 -4.96 8.80 -15.53
C GLY A 98 -4.71 10.08 -14.72
N LEU A 99 -4.31 9.94 -13.47
CA LEU A 99 -3.99 11.06 -12.59
C LEU A 99 -2.59 11.61 -12.88
N PRO A 100 -2.31 12.89 -12.55
CA PRO A 100 -0.98 13.46 -12.73
C PRO A 100 0.08 12.68 -11.97
N PHE A 101 1.24 12.48 -12.58
CA PHE A 101 2.38 11.80 -11.94
C PHE A 101 2.79 12.51 -10.64
N ARG A 102 3.06 11.70 -9.62
CA ARG A 102 3.70 12.10 -8.36
C ARG A 102 4.78 11.08 -8.02
N ASP A 103 5.92 11.55 -7.59
CA ASP A 103 7.01 10.68 -7.12
C ASP A 103 6.74 10.19 -5.70
N TRP A 104 5.73 9.32 -5.55
CA TRP A 104 5.31 8.81 -4.23
C TRP A 104 6.39 7.97 -3.55
N MET A 105 7.23 7.29 -4.33
CA MET A 105 8.36 6.52 -3.80
C MET A 105 9.55 7.41 -3.43
N GLU A 106 9.52 8.68 -3.81
CA GLU A 106 10.59 9.65 -3.55
C GLU A 106 11.96 9.21 -4.13
N LEU A 107 11.94 8.57 -5.29
CA LEU A 107 13.16 8.08 -5.95
C LEU A 107 14.05 9.22 -6.48
N ASP A 108 13.43 10.28 -6.97
CA ASP A 108 14.13 11.41 -7.57
C ASP A 108 14.38 12.55 -6.58
N SER A 109 13.66 12.57 -5.45
CA SER A 109 13.67 13.70 -4.50
C SER A 109 14.53 13.49 -3.26
N LYS A 110 15.00 12.25 -3.00
CA LYS A 110 15.86 11.94 -1.84
C LYS A 110 17.22 11.41 -2.27
N PRO A 111 18.31 11.84 -1.61
CA PRO A 111 19.60 11.19 -1.78
C PRO A 111 19.52 9.73 -1.35
N ALA A 112 20.40 8.89 -1.89
CA ALA A 112 20.49 7.48 -1.52
C ALA A 112 20.56 7.32 0.01
N ARG A 113 19.64 6.53 0.59
CA ARG A 113 19.63 6.29 2.02
C ARG A 113 20.86 5.49 2.45
N THR A 114 21.50 5.95 3.49
CA THR A 114 22.42 5.11 4.25
C THR A 114 21.57 3.99 4.92
N PRO A 115 22.00 2.72 4.88
CA PRO A 115 21.29 1.65 5.57
C PRO A 115 21.09 1.99 7.06
N GLU A 116 19.89 1.79 7.57
CA GLU A 116 19.64 1.96 9.00
C GLU A 116 20.36 0.87 9.81
N PRO A 117 20.74 1.16 11.06
CA PRO A 117 21.45 0.18 11.90
C PRO A 117 20.76 -1.20 12.00
N ALA A 118 19.42 -1.22 12.01
CA ALA A 118 18.65 -2.46 12.04
C ALA A 118 18.86 -3.32 10.77
N ASP A 119 19.04 -2.69 9.61
CA ASP A 119 19.33 -3.42 8.38
C ASP A 119 20.73 -4.05 8.39
N GLN A 120 21.64 -3.49 9.19
CA GLN A 120 22.99 -4.03 9.36
C GLN A 120 22.99 -5.25 10.30
N GLU A 121 22.27 -5.19 11.42
CA GLU A 121 22.15 -6.31 12.36
C GLU A 121 21.51 -7.54 11.69
N GLU A 122 20.47 -7.35 10.87
CA GLU A 122 19.84 -8.46 10.16
C GLU A 122 20.76 -9.09 9.11
N ARG A 123 21.60 -8.31 8.45
CA ARG A 123 22.58 -8.84 7.49
C ARG A 123 23.69 -9.63 8.17
N GLU A 124 24.14 -9.20 9.32
CA GLU A 124 25.14 -9.92 10.12
C GLU A 124 24.57 -11.23 10.68
N HIS A 125 23.28 -11.28 11.05
CA HIS A 125 22.62 -12.49 11.53
C HIS A 125 22.22 -13.45 10.40
N ALA A 126 22.04 -12.98 9.16
CA ALA A 126 21.74 -13.78 7.98
C ALA A 126 22.99 -14.37 7.32
N ALA A 127 24.13 -13.87 7.66
CA ALA A 127 25.43 -14.39 7.20
C ALA A 127 25.92 -15.51 8.13
#